data_510cd408ebe1b42609f72cd37939585e
#
_entry.id   510cd408ebe1b42609f72cd37939585e
#
_cell.length_a   1.000
_cell.length_b   1.000
_cell.length_c   1.000
_cell.angle_alpha   90.00
_cell.angle_beta   90.00
_cell.angle_gamma   90.00
#
_symmetry.space_group_name_H-M   'P 1'
#
loop_
_entity.id
_entity.type
_entity.pdbx_description
1 polymer ?
#
loop_
_entity_poly.entity_id
_entity_poly.type
_entity_poly.pdbx_seq_one_letter_code
_entity_poly.pdbx_strand_id
1 'polypeptide(L)'
;MTIEQMRKLYDTQPFHPFVIHLADGREIPVLSREFIMAAPSGRTVVVATPDDTFNIIDLLLVTELELKGTSNGAKPRRRRRGA
;
A
#
# COMPACT_ATOMS: atom_id res chain seq x y z
N MET A 1 -12.18 -3.29 -0.61
CA MET A 1 -10.91 -3.96 -1.01
C MET A 1 -10.89 -5.37 -0.46
N THR A 2 -10.57 -6.34 -1.27
CA THR A 2 -10.45 -7.71 -0.80
C THR A 2 -8.99 -8.03 -0.53
N ILE A 3 -8.76 -9.04 0.34
CA ILE A 3 -7.40 -9.46 0.63
C ILE A 3 -6.73 -10.05 -0.62
N GLU A 4 -7.50 -10.67 -1.50
CA GLU A 4 -6.95 -11.22 -2.74
C GLU A 4 -6.39 -10.14 -3.64
N GLN A 5 -7.08 -8.99 -3.72
CA GLN A 5 -6.58 -7.87 -4.51
C GLN A 5 -5.28 -7.32 -3.94
N MET A 6 -5.19 -7.19 -2.61
CA MET A 6 -3.97 -6.70 -1.99
C MET A 6 -2.85 -7.72 -2.09
N ARG A 7 -3.19 -9.02 -1.95
CA ARG A 7 -2.18 -10.08 -2.03
C ARG A 7 -1.48 -10.09 -3.37
N LYS A 8 -2.18 -9.77 -4.46
CA LYS A 8 -1.55 -9.71 -5.76
C LYS A 8 -0.40 -8.73 -5.78
N LEU A 9 -0.49 -7.64 -5.02
CA LEU A 9 0.58 -6.66 -4.98
C LEU A 9 1.70 -7.09 -4.05
N TYR A 10 1.37 -7.55 -2.85
CA TYR A 10 2.47 -7.80 -1.91
C TYR A 10 3.16 -9.14 -2.15
N ASP A 11 2.56 -10.04 -2.94
CA ASP A 11 3.20 -11.31 -3.29
C ASP A 11 3.85 -11.28 -4.68
N THR A 12 3.81 -10.15 -5.37
CA THR A 12 4.44 -10.01 -6.68
C THR A 12 5.95 -10.12 -6.55
N GLN A 13 6.57 -10.86 -7.46
CA GLN A 13 8.01 -11.06 -7.48
C GLN A 13 8.58 -10.47 -8.75
N PRO A 14 9.54 -9.52 -8.67
CA PRO A 14 10.03 -8.91 -7.44
C PRO A 14 9.01 -7.97 -6.84
N PHE A 15 9.14 -7.71 -5.54
CA PHE A 15 8.21 -6.81 -4.86
C PHE A 15 8.36 -5.39 -5.40
N HIS A 16 7.23 -4.73 -5.63
CA HIS A 16 7.20 -3.33 -6.01
C HIS A 16 6.51 -2.53 -4.90
N PRO A 17 7.14 -1.50 -4.37
CA PRO A 17 6.50 -0.67 -3.35
C PRO A 17 5.18 -0.08 -3.85
N PHE A 18 4.23 0.03 -2.93
CA PHE A 18 2.95 0.63 -3.29
C PHE A 18 2.41 1.42 -2.09
N VAL A 19 1.40 2.24 -2.35
CA VAL A 19 0.77 3.08 -1.32
C VAL A 19 -0.67 2.64 -1.15
N ILE A 20 -1.07 2.47 0.11
CA ILE A 20 -2.46 2.16 0.46
C ILE A 20 -3.14 3.48 0.79
N HIS A 21 -4.20 3.81 0.04
CA HIS A 21 -4.99 5.01 0.27
C HIS A 21 -6.22 4.65 1.08
N LEU A 22 -6.46 5.40 2.14
CA LEU A 22 -7.59 5.15 3.04
C LEU A 22 -8.68 6.19 2.82
N ALA A 23 -9.89 5.81 3.19
CA ALA A 23 -11.07 6.65 2.97
C ALA A 23 -10.96 8.00 3.70
N ASP A 24 -10.20 8.06 4.78
CA ASP A 24 -10.00 9.31 5.53
C ASP A 24 -8.88 10.18 4.97
N GLY A 25 -8.30 9.80 3.84
CA GLY A 25 -7.26 10.58 3.18
C GLY A 25 -5.84 10.18 3.54
N ARG A 26 -5.65 9.29 4.51
CA ARG A 26 -4.29 8.87 4.85
C ARG A 26 -3.70 7.98 3.77
N GLU A 27 -2.37 8.04 3.64
CA GLU A 27 -1.62 7.24 2.69
C GLU A 27 -0.57 6.46 3.44
N ILE A 28 -0.59 5.15 3.32
CA ILE A 28 0.32 4.28 4.06
C ILE A 28 1.23 3.60 3.04
N PRO A 29 2.52 3.93 3.02
CA PRO A 29 3.44 3.28 2.07
C PRO A 29 3.83 1.90 2.54
N VAL A 30 3.88 0.96 1.61
CA VAL A 30 4.40 -0.38 1.86
C VAL A 30 5.69 -0.49 1.06
N LEU A 31 6.82 -0.44 1.75
CA LEU A 31 8.11 -0.31 1.09
C LEU A 31 8.79 -1.65 0.85
N SER A 32 8.37 -2.70 1.53
CA SER A 32 9.01 -4.01 1.40
C SER A 32 7.98 -5.09 1.76
N ARG A 33 8.17 -6.29 1.22
CA ARG A 33 7.25 -7.40 1.46
C ARG A 33 7.12 -7.73 2.95
N GLU A 34 8.23 -7.62 3.69
CA GLU A 34 8.21 -7.97 5.11
C GLU A 34 7.56 -6.92 5.99
N PHE A 35 7.18 -5.79 5.43
CA PHE A 35 6.55 -4.71 6.19
C PHE A 35 5.03 -4.78 6.18
N ILE A 36 4.45 -5.79 5.53
CA ILE A 36 3.00 -5.96 5.51
C ILE A 36 2.64 -7.39 5.88
N MET A 37 1.59 -7.52 6.68
CA MET A 37 1.11 -8.83 7.11
C MET A 37 -0.40 -8.83 7.10
N ALA A 38 -1.00 -9.85 6.48
CA ALA A 38 -2.45 -10.01 6.51
C ALA A 38 -2.84 -10.81 7.75
N ALA A 39 -3.87 -10.34 8.44
CA ALA A 39 -4.43 -11.09 9.55
C ALA A 39 -5.18 -12.33 9.03
N PRO A 40 -5.31 -13.37 9.85
CA PRO A 40 -5.98 -14.59 9.39
C PRO A 40 -7.43 -14.36 8.94
N SER A 41 -8.08 -13.33 9.46
CA SER A 41 -9.47 -13.05 9.06
C SER A 41 -9.59 -12.65 7.59
N GLY A 42 -8.51 -12.18 6.98
CA GLY A 42 -8.57 -11.66 5.63
C GLY A 42 -9.22 -10.29 5.52
N ARG A 43 -9.46 -9.61 6.65
CA ARG A 43 -10.11 -8.30 6.65
C ARG A 43 -9.21 -7.19 7.19
N THR A 44 -8.06 -7.55 7.71
CA THR A 44 -7.17 -6.61 8.35
C THR A 44 -5.75 -6.85 7.87
N VAL A 45 -5.01 -5.77 7.64
CA VAL A 45 -3.58 -5.88 7.38
C VAL A 45 -2.84 -4.99 8.36
N VAL A 46 -1.61 -5.37 8.67
CA VAL A 46 -0.72 -4.58 9.51
C VAL A 46 0.45 -4.15 8.65
N VAL A 47 0.74 -2.85 8.67
CA VAL A 47 1.84 -2.30 7.89
C VAL A 47 2.80 -1.58 8.82
N ALA A 48 4.07 -1.97 8.75
CA ALA A 48 5.13 -1.28 9.48
C ALA A 48 5.79 -0.27 8.55
N THR A 49 6.09 0.92 9.07
CA THR A 49 6.79 1.94 8.30
C THR A 49 8.18 2.14 8.86
N PRO A 50 9.09 2.76 8.09
CA PRO A 50 10.48 2.90 8.53
C PRO A 50 10.68 3.65 9.84
N ASP A 51 9.71 4.44 10.26
CA ASP A 51 9.80 5.17 11.53
C ASP A 51 9.27 4.35 12.72
N ASP A 52 9.12 3.04 12.53
CA ASP A 52 8.63 2.13 13.57
C ASP A 52 7.16 2.33 13.92
N THR A 53 6.40 2.91 13.02
CA THR A 53 4.95 3.04 13.21
C THR A 53 4.28 1.80 12.64
N PHE A 54 3.37 1.22 13.42
CA PHE A 54 2.57 0.08 12.98
C PHE A 54 1.16 0.55 12.73
N ASN A 55 0.66 0.28 11.54
CA ASN A 55 -0.69 0.68 11.14
C ASN A 55 -1.53 -0.57 10.96
N ILE A 56 -2.62 -0.65 11.73
CA ILE A 56 -3.56 -1.78 11.62
C ILE A 56 -4.73 -1.24 10.82
N ILE A 57 -4.95 -1.82 9.64
CA ILE A 57 -5.86 -1.26 8.65
C ILE A 57 -6.97 -2.23 8.34
N ASP A 58 -8.21 -1.75 8.47
CA ASP A 58 -9.38 -2.51 8.03
C ASP A 58 -9.50 -2.36 6.52
N LEU A 59 -9.57 -3.48 5.80
CA LEU A 59 -9.64 -3.44 4.34
C LEU A 59 -10.86 -2.70 3.82
N LEU A 60 -11.93 -2.61 4.61
CA LEU A 60 -13.10 -1.84 4.20
C LEU A 60 -12.80 -0.35 4.03
N LEU A 61 -11.74 0.14 4.66
CA LEU A 61 -11.37 1.55 4.58
C LEU A 61 -10.38 1.84 3.46
N VAL A 62 -9.93 0.83 2.73
CA VAL A 62 -8.97 1.02 1.65
C VAL A 62 -9.73 1.37 0.38
N THR A 63 -9.38 2.51 -0.22
CA THR A 63 -10.03 2.98 -1.43
C THR A 63 -9.20 2.74 -2.68
N GLU A 64 -7.88 2.65 -2.53
CA GLU A 64 -7.01 2.54 -3.71
C GLU A 64 -5.66 1.96 -3.30
N LEU A 65 -5.07 1.17 -4.18
CA LEU A 65 -3.68 0.73 -4.06
C LEU A 65 -2.92 1.33 -5.23
N GLU A 66 -1.93 2.14 -4.93
CA GLU A 66 -1.18 2.85 -5.96
C GLU A 66 0.24 2.30 -6.03
N LEU A 67 0.60 1.73 -7.17
CA LEU A 67 1.97 1.29 -7.39
C LEU A 67 2.82 2.51 -7.67
N LYS A 68 3.88 2.68 -6.89
CA LYS A 68 4.83 3.74 -7.15
C LYS A 68 5.61 3.38 -8.40
N GLY A 69 5.67 4.29 -9.30
CA GLY A 69 6.26 4.10 -10.58
C GLY A 69 7.68 3.69 -10.45
N THR A 70 7.96 2.81 -11.22
CA THR A 70 9.27 2.45 -11.30
C THR A 70 9.95 3.33 -12.29
N SER A 71 9.93 3.83 -12.63
CA SER A 71 10.32 4.28 -13.33
C SER A 71 10.30 4.96 -13.97
N ASN A 72 10.45 5.08 -14.40
CA ASN A 72 10.40 5.59 -14.90
C ASN A 72 9.78 6.46 -14.92
N GLY A 73 9.69 6.71 -14.87
CA GLY A 73 9.18 7.45 -14.73
C GLY A 73 8.41 8.05 -14.65
N ALA A 74 8.29 8.14 -14.75
CA ALA A 74 7.63 8.70 -14.49
C ALA A 74 6.98 9.42 -14.18
N LYS A 75 6.86 9.68 -14.17
CA LYS A 75 6.38 10.47 -13.75
C LYS A 75 5.75 11.16 -13.28
N PRO A 76 5.80 11.40 -13.36
CA PRO A 76 5.25 12.12 -12.83
C PRO A 76 4.58 12.83 -12.47
N ARG A 77 4.43 12.97 -12.41
CA ARG A 77 3.89 13.64 -12.00
C ARG A 77 3.23 14.24 -11.54
N ARG A 78 3.27 14.25 -11.49
CA ARG A 78 2.82 14.83 -11.00
C ARG A 78 2.22 15.42 -10.60
N ARG A 79 2.31 15.34 -10.55
CA ARG A 79 1.94 15.92 -10.05
C ARG A 79 1.36 16.53 -9.71
N ARG A 80 1.43 16.44 -9.66
CA ARG A 80 1.07 17.06 -9.16
C ARG A 80 0.48 17.69 -8.78
N ARG A 81 0.52 17.56 -8.77
CA ARG A 81 0.11 18.25 -8.26
C ARG A 81 -0.27 18.87 -8.03
N GLY A 82 -0.07 18.58 -8.12
CA GLY A 82 -0.33 19.32 -7.85
C GLY A 82 -0.58 19.69 -7.82
N ALA A 83 -0.54 19.42 -7.94
CA ALA A 83 -0.74 19.94 -7.82
C ALA A 83 -0.72 20.33 -7.84
#